data_bf94268dba61e66960419cb07d3f50ae
#
_entry.id   bf94268dba61e66960419cb07d3f50ae
#
_cell.length_a   1.000
_cell.length_b   1.000
_cell.length_c   1.000
_cell.angle_alpha   90.00
_cell.angle_beta   90.00
_cell.angle_gamma   90.00
#
_symmetry.space_group_name_H-M   'P 1'
#
loop_
_entity.id
_entity.type
_entity.pdbx_description
1 polymer ?
#
loop_
_entity_poly.entity_id
_entity_poly.type
_entity_poly.pdbx_seq_one_letter_code
_entity_poly.pdbx_strand_id
1 'polypeptide(L)'
;EYDVMVGETDRLKREQRKLSRKKKGSNNRQRNRMRIRRAYTKQQNRLNDAANKIAAELLRNETVFMQDEQVKAWHRRYGRKIQHSVLGRVKNRLTCHTGQVVVLSKWEPTTQLCPICGAKTRIPLKQRIYKCADCGYTAPRDVKAAQTMVLMGQSKYSDKIPLERGEYKPVENASESYADNLRMFSMRSAKQETVMASASR
;
A
#
# COMPACT_ATOMS: atom_id res chain seq x y z
N GLU A 1 15.73 5.41 -5.40
CA GLU A 1 14.54 6.18 -5.05
C GLU A 1 13.62 6.29 -6.27
N TYR A 2 12.37 5.84 -6.16
CA TYR A 2 11.42 5.86 -7.28
C TYR A 2 10.57 7.13 -7.22
N ASP A 3 10.41 7.79 -8.36
CA ASP A 3 9.49 8.93 -8.47
C ASP A 3 8.04 8.42 -8.42
N VAL A 4 7.46 8.43 -7.23
CA VAL A 4 6.10 7.94 -6.96
C VAL A 4 5.03 8.86 -7.55
N MET A 5 5.40 10.09 -7.91
CA MET A 5 4.48 11.13 -8.40
C MET A 5 4.98 11.74 -9.71
N VAL A 6 4.36 11.39 -10.81
CA VAL A 6 4.63 12.06 -12.09
C VAL A 6 3.62 13.18 -12.32
N GLY A 7 3.96 14.38 -11.91
CA GLY A 7 3.11 15.57 -12.06
C GLY A 7 2.78 15.92 -13.51
N GLU A 8 1.75 16.74 -13.68
CA GLU A 8 1.40 17.32 -14.98
C GLU A 8 2.50 18.29 -15.43
N THR A 9 3.06 18.05 -16.61
CA THR A 9 4.13 18.91 -17.14
C THR A 9 3.58 20.27 -17.57
N ASP A 10 4.35 21.35 -17.37
CA ASP A 10 3.96 22.71 -17.80
C ASP A 10 3.72 22.79 -19.31
N ARG A 11 4.37 21.90 -20.07
CA ARG A 11 4.12 21.73 -21.50
C ARG A 11 2.66 21.31 -21.76
N LEU A 12 2.14 20.33 -20.99
CA LEU A 12 0.77 19.86 -21.15
C LEU A 12 -0.23 20.96 -20.83
N LYS A 13 -0.03 21.69 -19.73
CA LYS A 13 -0.87 22.84 -19.36
C LYS A 13 -0.90 23.91 -20.45
N ARG A 14 0.26 24.22 -21.04
CA ARG A 14 0.36 25.17 -22.14
C ARG A 14 -0.41 24.71 -23.39
N GLU A 15 -0.28 23.44 -23.77
CA GLU A 15 -0.99 22.89 -24.93
C GLU A 15 -2.52 22.82 -24.68
N GLN A 16 -2.97 22.56 -23.47
CA GLN A 16 -4.39 22.61 -23.09
C GLN A 16 -4.96 24.05 -23.21
N ARG A 17 -4.23 25.06 -22.70
CA ARG A 17 -4.61 26.47 -22.86
C ARG A 17 -4.68 26.90 -24.35
N LYS A 18 -3.75 26.42 -25.19
CA LYS A 18 -3.80 26.66 -26.64
C LYS A 18 -5.03 25.99 -27.27
N LEU A 19 -5.39 24.78 -26.84
CA LEU A 19 -6.55 24.07 -27.37
C LEU A 19 -7.86 24.80 -27.07
N SER A 20 -8.01 25.38 -25.88
CA SER A 20 -9.24 26.11 -25.52
C SER A 20 -9.50 27.33 -26.39
N ARG A 21 -8.43 27.98 -26.88
CA ARG A 21 -8.50 29.19 -27.71
C ARG A 21 -8.69 28.91 -29.21
N LYS A 22 -8.63 27.64 -29.64
CA LYS A 22 -8.73 27.29 -31.06
C LYS A 22 -10.18 27.03 -31.48
N LYS A 23 -10.55 27.44 -32.70
CA LYS A 23 -11.86 27.21 -33.29
C LYS A 23 -12.17 25.72 -33.35
N LYS A 24 -13.36 25.33 -32.90
CA LYS A 24 -13.87 23.96 -32.99
C LYS A 24 -13.92 23.53 -34.46
N GLY A 25 -13.50 22.28 -34.75
CA GLY A 25 -13.48 21.73 -36.11
C GLY A 25 -12.24 22.07 -36.95
N SER A 26 -11.40 23.04 -36.57
CA SER A 26 -10.23 23.43 -37.39
C SER A 26 -9.11 22.37 -37.35
N ASN A 27 -8.38 22.23 -38.48
CA ASN A 27 -7.21 21.32 -38.56
C ASN A 27 -6.13 21.65 -37.51
N ASN A 28 -5.95 22.93 -37.19
CA ASN A 28 -5.02 23.36 -36.15
C ASN A 28 -5.47 22.89 -34.75
N ARG A 29 -6.77 22.79 -34.49
CA ARG A 29 -7.29 22.20 -33.24
C ARG A 29 -7.05 20.69 -33.21
N GLN A 30 -7.24 19.98 -34.31
CA GLN A 30 -6.96 18.54 -34.40
C GLN A 30 -5.48 18.25 -34.16
N ARG A 31 -4.57 18.98 -34.82
CA ARG A 31 -3.11 18.85 -34.59
C ARG A 31 -2.76 19.08 -33.11
N ASN A 32 -3.39 20.06 -32.46
CA ASN A 32 -3.15 20.33 -31.04
C ASN A 32 -3.68 19.20 -30.15
N ARG A 33 -4.86 18.63 -30.45
CA ARG A 33 -5.38 17.43 -29.74
C ARG A 33 -4.42 16.27 -29.82
N MET A 34 -3.82 16.03 -31.00
CA MET A 34 -2.80 14.97 -31.17
C MET A 34 -1.55 15.22 -30.32
N ARG A 35 -1.08 16.47 -30.21
CA ARG A 35 0.05 16.84 -29.33
C ARG A 35 -0.27 16.56 -27.86
N ILE A 36 -1.46 16.94 -27.41
CA ILE A 36 -1.94 16.68 -26.05
C ILE A 36 -2.03 15.18 -25.80
N ARG A 37 -2.64 14.42 -26.73
CA ARG A 37 -2.73 12.95 -26.62
C ARG A 37 -1.35 12.32 -26.46
N ARG A 38 -0.37 12.69 -27.28
CA ARG A 38 1.01 12.18 -27.18
C ARG A 38 1.65 12.53 -25.82
N ALA A 39 1.41 13.75 -25.31
CA ALA A 39 1.92 14.15 -24.00
C ALA A 39 1.31 13.31 -22.86
N TYR A 40 0.00 13.06 -22.90
CA TYR A 40 -0.66 12.15 -21.94
C TYR A 40 -0.15 10.73 -22.04
N THR A 41 -0.02 10.18 -23.26
CA THR A 41 0.54 8.82 -23.44
C THR A 41 1.93 8.72 -22.83
N LYS A 42 2.81 9.72 -23.07
CA LYS A 42 4.15 9.73 -22.48
C LYS A 42 4.11 9.75 -20.95
N GLN A 43 3.21 10.52 -20.36
CA GLN A 43 3.02 10.57 -18.90
C GLN A 43 2.52 9.23 -18.36
N GLN A 44 1.51 8.62 -19.02
CA GLN A 44 0.98 7.31 -18.62
C GLN A 44 2.05 6.21 -18.72
N ASN A 45 2.91 6.25 -19.76
CA ASN A 45 4.00 5.30 -19.91
C ASN A 45 5.02 5.43 -18.78
N ARG A 46 5.36 6.65 -18.35
CA ARG A 46 6.24 6.88 -17.19
C ARG A 46 5.66 6.32 -15.91
N LEU A 47 4.36 6.56 -15.66
CA LEU A 47 3.66 6.01 -14.50
C LEU A 47 3.62 4.47 -14.53
N ASN A 48 3.41 3.89 -15.71
CA ASN A 48 3.42 2.44 -15.89
C ASN A 48 4.81 1.84 -15.67
N ASP A 49 5.85 2.47 -16.20
CA ASP A 49 7.24 2.04 -16.03
C ASP A 49 7.65 2.07 -14.55
N ALA A 50 7.39 3.20 -13.87
CA ALA A 50 7.65 3.32 -12.44
C ALA A 50 6.89 2.25 -11.62
N ALA A 51 5.60 2.03 -11.94
CA ALA A 51 4.82 1.01 -11.25
C ALA A 51 5.32 -0.41 -11.52
N ASN A 52 5.80 -0.70 -12.74
CA ASN A 52 6.39 -2.00 -13.07
C ASN A 52 7.69 -2.24 -12.29
N LYS A 53 8.56 -1.22 -12.22
CA LYS A 53 9.82 -1.31 -11.48
C LYS A 53 9.59 -1.55 -9.99
N ILE A 54 8.68 -0.78 -9.38
CA ILE A 54 8.33 -0.95 -7.95
C ILE A 54 7.73 -2.34 -7.71
N ALA A 55 6.78 -2.78 -8.54
CA ALA A 55 6.18 -4.10 -8.37
C ALA A 55 7.21 -5.22 -8.55
N ALA A 56 8.09 -5.13 -9.56
CA ALA A 56 9.15 -6.11 -9.78
C ALA A 56 10.14 -6.18 -8.61
N GLU A 57 10.45 -5.04 -7.99
CA GLU A 57 11.32 -5.03 -6.80
C GLU A 57 10.65 -5.65 -5.59
N LEU A 58 9.38 -5.33 -5.33
CA LEU A 58 8.62 -5.93 -4.24
C LEU A 58 8.47 -7.45 -4.41
N LEU A 59 8.26 -7.92 -5.65
CA LEU A 59 8.11 -9.34 -5.98
C LEU A 59 9.42 -10.14 -5.96
N ARG A 60 10.58 -9.51 -5.68
CA ARG A 60 11.82 -10.24 -5.36
C ARG A 60 11.77 -10.90 -3.99
N ASN A 61 10.91 -10.42 -3.10
CA ASN A 61 10.69 -11.04 -1.81
C ASN A 61 9.80 -12.28 -1.98
N GLU A 62 9.99 -13.29 -1.14
CA GLU A 62 9.21 -14.54 -1.19
C GLU A 62 7.72 -14.31 -0.98
N THR A 63 7.38 -13.44 -0.04
CA THR A 63 5.99 -13.07 0.25
C THR A 63 5.86 -11.57 0.45
N VAL A 64 4.86 -10.98 -0.16
CA VAL A 64 4.53 -9.55 -0.05
C VAL A 64 3.18 -9.40 0.66
N PHE A 65 3.16 -8.72 1.77
CA PHE A 65 1.95 -8.39 2.49
C PHE A 65 1.48 -6.99 2.13
N MET A 66 0.21 -6.84 1.79
CA MET A 66 -0.39 -5.55 1.50
C MET A 66 -1.81 -5.45 2.08
N GLN A 67 -2.26 -4.24 2.38
CA GLN A 67 -3.62 -4.00 2.84
C GLN A 67 -4.53 -3.61 1.66
N ASP A 68 -5.80 -4.07 1.68
CA ASP A 68 -6.77 -3.74 0.62
C ASP A 68 -7.28 -2.31 0.75
N GLU A 69 -6.40 -1.36 0.47
CA GLU A 69 -6.75 0.07 0.47
C GLU A 69 -7.57 0.46 -0.75
N GLN A 70 -8.65 1.20 -0.53
CA GLN A 70 -9.50 1.72 -1.60
C GLN A 70 -8.91 3.00 -2.21
N VAL A 71 -7.84 2.87 -3.02
CA VAL A 71 -7.16 4.00 -3.65
C VAL A 71 -8.12 4.89 -4.45
N LYS A 72 -9.17 4.31 -5.06
CA LYS A 72 -10.22 5.07 -5.76
C LYS A 72 -10.99 6.02 -4.82
N ALA A 73 -11.25 5.62 -3.58
CA ALA A 73 -11.95 6.48 -2.62
C ALA A 73 -11.12 7.71 -2.22
N TRP A 74 -9.81 7.60 -2.26
CA TRP A 74 -8.90 8.72 -1.97
C TRP A 74 -8.97 9.83 -3.03
N HIS A 75 -9.46 9.51 -4.24
CA HIS A 75 -9.65 10.49 -5.32
C HIS A 75 -10.56 11.65 -4.90
N ARG A 76 -11.58 11.39 -4.07
CA ARG A 76 -12.49 12.42 -3.55
C ARG A 76 -11.75 13.46 -2.70
N ARG A 77 -10.76 13.01 -1.88
CA ARG A 77 -10.05 13.87 -0.92
C ARG A 77 -8.78 14.48 -1.48
N TYR A 78 -8.04 13.73 -2.31
CA TYR A 78 -6.70 14.12 -2.78
C TYR A 78 -6.66 14.41 -4.30
N GLY A 79 -7.76 14.20 -5.03
CA GLY A 79 -7.95 14.58 -6.42
C GLY A 79 -6.80 14.18 -7.36
N ARG A 80 -6.26 15.16 -8.06
CA ARG A 80 -5.21 14.96 -9.05
C ARG A 80 -3.94 14.29 -8.49
N LYS A 81 -3.60 14.51 -7.22
CA LYS A 81 -2.40 13.89 -6.63
C LYS A 81 -2.45 12.37 -6.70
N ILE A 82 -3.61 11.77 -6.37
CA ILE A 82 -3.79 10.31 -6.49
C ILE A 82 -3.80 9.87 -7.95
N GLN A 83 -4.43 10.63 -8.85
CA GLN A 83 -4.46 10.31 -10.28
C GLN A 83 -3.06 10.25 -10.90
N HIS A 84 -2.15 11.09 -10.42
CA HIS A 84 -0.76 11.15 -10.89
C HIS A 84 0.20 10.31 -10.05
N SER A 85 -0.30 9.52 -9.10
CA SER A 85 0.49 8.57 -8.31
C SER A 85 0.54 7.20 -8.96
N VAL A 86 1.56 6.43 -8.62
CA VAL A 86 1.71 5.03 -9.08
C VAL A 86 0.97 4.03 -8.19
N LEU A 87 0.45 4.46 -7.02
CA LEU A 87 -0.08 3.57 -5.98
C LEU A 87 -1.13 2.57 -6.49
N GLY A 88 -2.16 3.06 -7.19
CA GLY A 88 -3.20 2.19 -7.74
C GLY A 88 -2.69 1.22 -8.80
N ARG A 89 -1.65 1.61 -9.55
CA ARG A 89 -1.03 0.76 -10.57
C ARG A 89 -0.18 -0.34 -9.96
N VAL A 90 0.60 -0.01 -8.94
CA VAL A 90 1.40 -0.98 -8.16
C VAL A 90 0.46 -1.98 -7.51
N LYS A 91 -0.59 -1.50 -6.82
CA LYS A 91 -1.60 -2.38 -6.23
C LYS A 91 -2.16 -3.37 -7.26
N ASN A 92 -2.64 -2.89 -8.40
CA ASN A 92 -3.21 -3.76 -9.43
C ASN A 92 -2.22 -4.80 -9.97
N ARG A 93 -0.93 -4.47 -10.06
CA ARG A 93 0.10 -5.42 -10.49
C ARG A 93 0.35 -6.48 -9.44
N LEU A 94 0.49 -6.07 -8.18
CA LEU A 94 0.70 -7.01 -7.08
C LEU A 94 -0.48 -7.97 -6.92
N THR A 95 -1.71 -7.50 -7.05
CA THR A 95 -2.90 -8.37 -6.92
C THR A 95 -3.02 -9.44 -8.00
N CYS A 96 -2.29 -9.31 -9.13
CA CYS A 96 -2.21 -10.38 -10.14
C CYS A 96 -1.30 -11.55 -9.72
N HIS A 97 -0.49 -11.38 -8.68
CA HIS A 97 0.45 -12.40 -8.16
C HIS A 97 -0.10 -13.05 -6.88
N THR A 98 -1.22 -13.76 -7.01
CA THR A 98 -1.98 -14.32 -5.87
C THR A 98 -1.21 -15.36 -5.05
N GLY A 99 -0.24 -16.06 -5.65
CA GLY A 99 0.60 -17.03 -4.94
C GLY A 99 1.73 -16.43 -4.09
N GLN A 100 2.04 -15.15 -4.28
CA GLN A 100 3.14 -14.46 -3.60
C GLN A 100 2.68 -13.25 -2.79
N VAL A 101 1.48 -12.74 -3.09
CA VAL A 101 0.96 -11.52 -2.46
C VAL A 101 -0.23 -11.86 -1.58
N VAL A 102 -0.09 -11.61 -0.30
CA VAL A 102 -1.14 -11.76 0.72
C VAL A 102 -1.81 -10.41 0.95
N VAL A 103 -3.11 -10.34 0.68
CA VAL A 103 -3.90 -9.12 0.82
C VAL A 103 -4.70 -9.16 2.11
N LEU A 104 -4.35 -8.31 3.07
CA LEU A 104 -5.07 -8.13 4.32
C LEU A 104 -6.31 -7.25 4.11
N SER A 105 -7.34 -7.48 4.93
CA SER A 105 -8.52 -6.62 4.92
C SER A 105 -8.17 -5.17 5.27
N LYS A 106 -8.86 -4.21 4.63
CA LYS A 106 -8.74 -2.78 4.95
C LYS A 106 -9.12 -2.43 6.40
N TRP A 107 -9.86 -3.30 7.07
CA TRP A 107 -10.32 -3.12 8.44
C TRP A 107 -9.30 -3.57 9.49
N GLU A 108 -8.21 -4.23 9.07
CA GLU A 108 -7.16 -4.64 9.99
C GLU A 108 -6.49 -3.41 10.62
N PRO A 109 -6.40 -3.34 11.97
CA PRO A 109 -5.91 -2.17 12.69
C PRO A 109 -4.38 -2.08 12.72
N THR A 110 -3.73 -2.21 11.57
CA THR A 110 -2.26 -2.23 11.42
C THR A 110 -1.57 -1.02 12.04
N THR A 111 -2.22 0.15 12.03
CA THR A 111 -1.68 1.38 12.61
C THR A 111 -1.88 1.49 14.14
N GLN A 112 -2.72 0.65 14.74
CA GLN A 112 -3.06 0.73 16.16
C GLN A 112 -2.36 -0.33 17.01
N LEU A 113 -2.08 -1.51 16.45
CA LEU A 113 -1.47 -2.61 17.18
C LEU A 113 0.04 -2.47 17.26
N CYS A 114 0.62 -2.75 18.42
CA CYS A 114 2.07 -2.83 18.58
C CYS A 114 2.60 -4.14 17.99
N PRO A 115 3.66 -4.11 17.15
CA PRO A 115 4.21 -5.33 16.59
C PRO A 115 4.94 -6.19 17.63
N ILE A 116 5.34 -5.64 18.77
CA ILE A 116 6.10 -6.37 19.80
C ILE A 116 5.18 -7.01 20.82
N CYS A 117 4.28 -6.26 21.44
CA CYS A 117 3.43 -6.76 22.54
C CYS A 117 1.96 -6.93 22.17
N GLY A 118 1.55 -6.58 20.94
CA GLY A 118 0.15 -6.66 20.50
C GLY A 118 -0.79 -5.64 21.16
N ALA A 119 -0.29 -4.76 22.00
CA ALA A 119 -1.11 -3.73 22.64
C ALA A 119 -1.74 -2.79 21.61
N LYS A 120 -3.02 -2.43 21.84
CA LYS A 120 -3.77 -1.57 20.94
C LYS A 120 -3.76 -0.13 21.44
N THR A 121 -3.03 0.74 20.75
CA THR A 121 -2.93 2.15 21.08
C THR A 121 -3.38 3.01 19.90
N ARG A 122 -4.35 3.88 20.12
CA ARG A 122 -4.80 4.81 19.09
C ARG A 122 -3.94 6.08 19.16
N ILE A 123 -3.25 6.39 18.06
CA ILE A 123 -2.44 7.60 17.93
C ILE A 123 -3.08 8.61 16.97
N PRO A 124 -2.98 9.92 17.24
CA PRO A 124 -3.47 10.96 16.34
C PRO A 124 -2.78 10.92 14.98
N LEU A 125 -3.49 11.29 13.90
CA LEU A 125 -2.92 11.33 12.54
C LEU A 125 -1.71 12.28 12.40
N LYS A 126 -1.65 13.32 13.21
CA LYS A 126 -0.52 14.27 13.25
C LYS A 126 0.77 13.65 13.79
N GLN A 127 0.65 12.64 14.65
CA GLN A 127 1.81 11.99 15.27
C GLN A 127 2.46 11.03 14.26
N ARG A 128 3.73 11.29 13.92
CA ARG A 128 4.51 10.49 12.97
C ARG A 128 5.31 9.38 13.61
N ILE A 129 5.65 9.54 14.89
CA ILE A 129 6.39 8.54 15.67
C ILE A 129 5.40 7.82 16.58
N TYR A 130 5.38 6.49 16.47
CA TYR A 130 4.64 5.63 17.38
C TYR A 130 5.51 5.33 18.61
N LYS A 131 4.92 5.40 19.79
CA LYS A 131 5.52 4.92 21.05
C LYS A 131 4.48 4.07 21.76
N CYS A 132 4.84 2.82 22.05
CA CYS A 132 4.00 1.92 22.83
C CYS A 132 4.05 2.29 24.31
N ALA A 133 2.89 2.39 24.95
CA ALA A 133 2.82 2.67 26.39
C ALA A 133 3.20 1.44 27.23
N ASP A 134 2.94 0.22 26.74
CA ASP A 134 3.12 -1.01 27.48
C ASP A 134 4.56 -1.54 27.42
N CYS A 135 5.17 -1.58 26.23
CA CYS A 135 6.51 -2.16 26.05
C CYS A 135 7.60 -1.15 25.68
N GLY A 136 7.24 0.15 25.56
CA GLY A 136 8.22 1.19 25.22
C GLY A 136 8.70 1.20 23.78
N TYR A 137 8.25 0.27 22.91
CA TYR A 137 8.66 0.21 21.51
C TYR A 137 8.37 1.54 20.78
N THR A 138 9.38 2.04 20.05
CA THR A 138 9.29 3.31 19.33
C THR A 138 9.74 3.13 17.88
N ALA A 139 8.92 3.58 16.92
CA ALA A 139 9.25 3.55 15.51
C ALA A 139 8.47 4.60 14.71
N PRO A 140 8.89 4.96 13.49
CA PRO A 140 8.06 5.72 12.56
C PRO A 140 6.73 4.97 12.32
N ARG A 141 5.61 5.68 12.37
CA ARG A 141 4.26 5.09 12.30
C ARG A 141 4.05 4.18 11.09
N ASP A 142 4.55 4.59 9.93
CA ASP A 142 4.34 3.85 8.68
C ASP A 142 5.20 2.56 8.64
N VAL A 143 6.44 2.63 9.15
CA VAL A 143 7.32 1.45 9.31
C VAL A 143 6.70 0.47 10.30
N LYS A 144 6.23 0.95 11.45
CA LYS A 144 5.53 0.14 12.44
C LYS A 144 4.27 -0.52 11.86
N ALA A 145 3.47 0.20 11.06
CA ALA A 145 2.30 -0.37 10.41
C ALA A 145 2.67 -1.49 9.43
N ALA A 146 3.77 -1.33 8.68
CA ALA A 146 4.27 -2.39 7.79
C ALA A 146 4.72 -3.63 8.58
N GLN A 147 5.44 -3.48 9.69
CA GLN A 147 5.82 -4.59 10.58
C GLN A 147 4.59 -5.31 11.15
N THR A 148 3.60 -4.54 11.63
CA THR A 148 2.34 -5.12 12.13
C THR A 148 1.59 -5.87 11.02
N MET A 149 1.63 -5.36 9.78
CA MET A 149 1.00 -6.00 8.63
C MET A 149 1.64 -7.36 8.31
N VAL A 150 2.98 -7.45 8.36
CA VAL A 150 3.70 -8.72 8.17
C VAL A 150 3.30 -9.73 9.24
N LEU A 151 3.32 -9.36 10.53
CA LEU A 151 2.93 -10.22 11.63
C LEU A 151 1.49 -10.73 11.53
N MET A 152 0.56 -9.84 11.25
CA MET A 152 -0.84 -10.21 11.07
C MET A 152 -1.05 -11.10 9.85
N GLY A 153 -0.33 -10.82 8.77
CA GLY A 153 -0.38 -11.62 7.56
C GLY A 153 0.15 -13.04 7.81
N GLN A 154 1.26 -13.18 8.49
CA GLN A 154 1.82 -14.48 8.85
C GLN A 154 0.89 -15.27 9.78
N SER A 155 0.27 -14.64 10.78
CA SER A 155 -0.59 -15.33 11.72
C SER A 155 -1.98 -15.70 11.17
N LYS A 156 -2.59 -14.83 10.34
CA LYS A 156 -3.95 -15.04 9.82
C LYS A 156 -4.02 -15.75 8.47
N TYR A 157 -2.96 -15.69 7.71
CA TYR A 157 -2.93 -16.15 6.33
C TYR A 157 -1.77 -17.12 6.07
N SER A 158 -1.34 -17.86 7.10
CA SER A 158 -0.29 -18.87 7.00
C SER A 158 -0.60 -19.95 5.95
N ASP A 159 -1.88 -20.30 5.80
CA ASP A 159 -2.39 -21.24 4.77
C ASP A 159 -2.25 -20.73 3.34
N LYS A 160 -2.13 -19.41 3.15
CA LYS A 160 -1.97 -18.75 1.84
C LYS A 160 -0.53 -18.42 1.50
N ILE A 161 0.39 -18.62 2.43
CA ILE A 161 1.83 -18.44 2.21
C ILE A 161 2.34 -19.69 1.50
N PRO A 162 2.96 -19.59 0.33
CA PRO A 162 3.55 -20.75 -0.34
C PRO A 162 4.61 -21.39 0.55
N LEU A 163 4.41 -22.65 0.91
CA LEU A 163 5.34 -23.43 1.74
C LEU A 163 6.62 -23.83 1.01
N GLU A 164 6.69 -23.59 -0.29
CA GLU A 164 7.80 -24.05 -1.12
C GLU A 164 8.70 -22.90 -1.58
N ARG A 165 9.57 -22.45 -0.71
CA ARG A 165 10.93 -21.95 -1.04
C ARG A 165 11.68 -21.56 0.23
N GLY A 166 12.36 -22.53 0.82
CA GLY A 166 13.34 -22.26 1.86
C GLY A 166 12.73 -21.95 3.22
N GLU A 167 13.22 -22.64 4.23
CA GLU A 167 12.93 -22.30 5.63
C GLU A 167 13.13 -20.80 5.82
N TYR A 168 12.07 -20.09 6.24
CA TYR A 168 12.19 -18.74 6.77
C TYR A 168 13.17 -18.82 7.96
N LYS A 169 14.42 -18.45 7.73
CA LYS A 169 15.34 -18.19 8.83
C LYS A 169 14.92 -16.86 9.43
N PRO A 170 14.38 -16.83 10.67
CA PRO A 170 14.16 -15.58 11.37
C PRO A 170 15.49 -14.84 11.37
N VAL A 171 15.47 -13.52 11.15
CA VAL A 171 16.66 -12.70 11.33
C VAL A 171 17.22 -13.05 12.71
N GLU A 172 18.48 -13.50 12.79
CA GLU A 172 19.12 -14.12 13.97
C GLU A 172 19.11 -13.27 15.25
N ASN A 173 18.53 -12.06 15.20
CA ASN A 173 18.34 -11.14 16.31
C ASN A 173 16.86 -11.03 16.79
N ALA A 174 15.96 -11.88 16.32
CA ALA A 174 14.63 -11.97 16.90
C ALA A 174 14.71 -12.87 18.13
N SER A 175 14.82 -12.27 19.32
CA SER A 175 14.76 -12.96 20.60
C SER A 175 13.57 -13.92 20.68
N GLU A 176 13.67 -14.98 21.50
CA GLU A 176 12.61 -15.97 21.75
C GLU A 176 11.23 -15.33 22.04
N SER A 177 11.23 -14.09 22.53
CA SER A 177 10.05 -13.25 22.69
C SER A 177 9.24 -13.04 21.40
N TYR A 178 9.81 -13.23 20.20
CA TYR A 178 9.12 -13.02 18.92
C TYR A 178 8.14 -14.17 18.61
N ALA A 179 8.53 -15.41 18.87
CA ALA A 179 7.67 -16.59 18.67
C ALA A 179 6.51 -16.62 19.68
N ASP A 180 6.76 -16.20 20.93
CA ASP A 180 5.72 -16.07 21.96
C ASP A 180 4.78 -14.92 21.68
N ASN A 181 5.26 -13.81 21.11
CA ASN A 181 4.42 -12.70 20.68
C ASN A 181 3.53 -13.07 19.48
N LEU A 182 4.00 -13.90 18.55
CA LEU A 182 3.17 -14.46 17.46
C LEU A 182 2.03 -15.34 18.02
N ARG A 183 2.32 -16.20 18.99
CA ARG A 183 1.31 -17.03 19.68
C ARG A 183 0.28 -16.18 20.44
N MET A 184 0.73 -15.15 21.16
CA MET A 184 -0.17 -14.21 21.86
C MET A 184 -1.04 -13.41 20.88
N PHE A 185 -0.50 -13.04 19.72
CA PHE A 185 -1.25 -12.34 18.67
C PHE A 185 -2.38 -13.22 18.11
N SER A 186 -2.08 -14.49 17.84
CA SER A 186 -3.03 -15.51 17.38
C SER A 186 -4.14 -15.73 18.40
N MET A 187 -3.80 -15.90 19.69
CA MET A 187 -4.77 -16.11 20.76
C MET A 187 -5.68 -14.91 21.02
N ARG A 188 -5.17 -13.67 20.91
CA ARG A 188 -5.98 -12.45 21.06
C ARG A 188 -6.93 -12.25 19.89
N SER A 189 -6.51 -12.60 18.68
CA SER A 189 -7.37 -12.55 17.48
C SER A 189 -8.53 -13.54 17.58
N ALA A 190 -8.28 -14.78 18.01
CA ALA A 190 -9.32 -15.80 18.23
C ALA A 190 -10.34 -15.40 19.30
N LYS A 191 -9.90 -14.75 20.39
CA LYS A 191 -10.81 -14.23 21.42
C LYS A 191 -11.71 -13.09 20.93
N GLN A 192 -11.24 -12.25 20.01
CA GLN A 192 -12.07 -11.18 19.43
C GLN A 192 -13.13 -11.73 18.47
N GLU A 193 -12.83 -12.77 17.73
CA GLU A 193 -13.82 -13.45 16.84
C GLU A 193 -14.90 -14.15 17.63
N THR A 194 -14.57 -14.79 18.76
CA THR A 194 -15.56 -15.41 19.65
C THR A 194 -16.48 -14.40 20.34
N VAL A 195 -15.97 -13.22 20.71
CA VAL A 195 -16.77 -12.15 21.31
C VAL A 195 -17.72 -11.51 20.29
N MET A 196 -17.27 -11.34 19.02
CA MET A 196 -18.16 -10.84 17.97
C MET A 196 -19.23 -11.85 17.55
N ALA A 197 -18.92 -13.14 17.55
CA ALA A 197 -19.88 -14.20 17.24
C ALA A 197 -20.94 -14.38 18.34
N SER A 198 -20.63 -14.05 19.59
CA SER A 198 -21.58 -14.09 20.71
C SER A 198 -22.45 -12.83 20.83
N ALA A 199 -22.07 -11.72 20.23
CA ALA A 199 -22.83 -10.46 20.22
C ALA A 199 -23.83 -10.35 19.05
N SER A 200 -23.87 -11.34 18.15
CA SER A 200 -24.75 -11.41 16.99
C SER A 200 -25.84 -12.49 17.09
N ARG A 201 -26.12 -12.96 18.32
CA ARG A 201 -27.26 -13.83 18.62
C ARG A 201 -28.28 -13.13 19.48
#